data_29dea2cde7499cc2363d0bd1b1a1f543
#
_entry.id   29dea2cde7499cc2363d0bd1b1a1f543
#
_cell.length_a   1.000
_cell.length_b   1.000
_cell.length_c   1.000
_cell.angle_alpha   90.00
_cell.angle_beta   90.00
_cell.angle_gamma   90.00
#
_symmetry.space_group_name_H-M   'P 1'
#
loop_
_entity.id
_entity.type
_entity.pdbx_description
1 polymer ?
#
loop_
_entity_poly.entity_id
_entity_poly.type
_entity_poly.pdbx_seq_one_letter_code
_entity_poly.pdbx_strand_id
1 'polypeptide(L)'
;MPIATKSSNFDISKKKNLEKIIHQLLNQIQVGDTLLLYGDLGVGKTTSARLIINKLQKKKKVKISEVPSPTFNIVNEYQISDTLICHYDLFRLNKKRECENIGINENIDNKILIIEWPEKINKQPKNRLELYFKYKNNFTSRSLSTESFGRCKKYEILEKK
;
A
#
# COMPACT_ATOMS: atom_id res chain seq x y z
N MET A 1 -11.02 19.44 -3.85
CA MET A 1 -10.86 18.00 -3.53
C MET A 1 -10.38 17.25 -4.74
N PRO A 2 -9.40 16.35 -4.62
CA PRO A 2 -9.06 15.47 -5.71
C PRO A 2 -10.26 14.58 -6.05
N ILE A 3 -10.62 14.50 -7.31
CA ILE A 3 -11.70 13.64 -7.78
C ILE A 3 -11.16 12.21 -7.80
N ALA A 4 -11.82 11.31 -7.08
CA ALA A 4 -11.50 9.89 -7.12
C ALA A 4 -11.89 9.29 -8.46
N THR A 5 -11.02 8.51 -9.06
CA THR A 5 -11.35 7.70 -10.23
C THR A 5 -11.73 6.30 -9.77
N LYS A 6 -12.92 5.83 -10.16
CA LYS A 6 -13.38 4.48 -9.83
C LYS A 6 -12.58 3.44 -10.61
N SER A 7 -12.21 2.39 -9.92
CA SER A 7 -11.43 1.30 -10.45
C SER A 7 -12.23 0.05 -10.78
N SER A 8 -11.62 -0.80 -11.57
CA SER A 8 -12.08 -2.16 -11.80
C SER A 8 -11.89 -3.03 -10.54
N ASN A 9 -12.76 -4.02 -10.36
CA ASN A 9 -12.56 -5.08 -9.39
C ASN A 9 -11.70 -6.19 -9.97
N PHE A 10 -10.60 -6.52 -9.29
CA PHE A 10 -9.69 -7.59 -9.68
C PHE A 10 -9.89 -8.81 -8.78
N ASP A 11 -9.99 -9.98 -9.36
CA ASP A 11 -9.93 -11.24 -8.62
C ASP A 11 -8.47 -11.53 -8.26
N ILE A 12 -8.16 -11.51 -6.96
CA ILE A 12 -6.84 -11.79 -6.41
C ILE A 12 -6.80 -13.09 -5.59
N SER A 13 -7.77 -13.96 -5.76
CA SER A 13 -7.83 -15.26 -5.07
C SER A 13 -6.60 -16.12 -5.37
N LYS A 14 -6.06 -16.01 -6.58
CA LYS A 14 -4.78 -16.59 -6.95
C LYS A 14 -3.64 -15.58 -6.77
N LYS A 15 -2.60 -15.97 -6.06
CA LYS A 15 -1.40 -15.14 -5.84
C LYS A 15 -0.84 -14.56 -7.13
N LYS A 16 -0.84 -15.31 -8.22
CA LYS A 16 -0.38 -14.87 -9.53
C LYS A 16 -1.11 -13.62 -10.04
N ASN A 17 -2.41 -13.49 -9.76
CA ASN A 17 -3.19 -12.33 -10.17
C ASN A 17 -2.76 -11.08 -9.37
N LEU A 18 -2.59 -11.23 -8.06
CA LEU A 18 -2.06 -10.15 -7.22
C LEU A 18 -0.66 -9.72 -7.68
N GLU A 19 0.22 -10.68 -7.98
CA GLU A 19 1.58 -10.39 -8.48
C GLU A 19 1.58 -9.59 -9.77
N LYS A 20 0.65 -9.87 -10.70
CA LYS A 20 0.49 -9.10 -11.95
C LYS A 20 0.11 -7.65 -11.69
N ILE A 21 -0.86 -7.43 -10.80
CA ILE A 21 -1.32 -6.09 -10.43
C ILE A 21 -0.18 -5.31 -9.79
N ILE A 22 0.52 -5.91 -8.84
CA ILE A 22 1.66 -5.28 -8.18
C ILE A 22 2.78 -4.99 -9.17
N HIS A 23 3.05 -5.87 -10.12
CA HIS A 23 4.04 -5.62 -11.17
C HIS A 23 3.71 -4.37 -11.99
N GLN A 24 2.45 -4.20 -12.37
CA GLN A 24 1.99 -3.00 -13.09
C GLN A 24 2.13 -1.74 -12.22
N LEU A 25 1.75 -1.82 -10.96
CA LEU A 25 1.90 -0.74 -9.98
C LEU A 25 3.36 -0.29 -9.86
N LEU A 26 4.29 -1.24 -9.76
CA LEU A 26 5.72 -0.97 -9.59
C LEU A 26 6.38 -0.26 -10.77
N ASN A 27 5.79 -0.33 -11.95
CA ASN A 27 6.29 0.41 -13.10
C ASN A 27 6.04 1.92 -12.99
N GLN A 28 5.17 2.34 -12.08
CA GLN A 28 4.73 3.72 -11.93
C GLN A 28 5.03 4.32 -10.57
N ILE A 29 5.37 3.49 -9.58
CA ILE A 29 5.63 3.96 -8.22
C ILE A 29 6.85 4.87 -8.16
N GLN A 30 6.73 5.96 -7.44
CA GLN A 30 7.80 6.93 -7.25
C GLN A 30 7.76 7.53 -5.85
N VAL A 31 8.86 8.14 -5.45
CA VAL A 31 8.98 8.89 -4.20
C VAL A 31 7.87 9.94 -4.10
N GLY A 32 7.25 10.03 -2.94
CA GLY A 32 6.10 10.89 -2.67
C GLY A 32 4.74 10.18 -2.84
N ASP A 33 4.71 8.96 -3.37
CA ASP A 33 3.49 8.17 -3.44
C ASP A 33 3.18 7.50 -2.10
N THR A 34 1.90 7.45 -1.77
CA THR A 34 1.39 6.72 -0.61
C THR A 34 0.41 5.64 -1.05
N LEU A 35 0.61 4.43 -0.58
CA LEU A 35 -0.29 3.30 -0.79
C LEU A 35 -1.06 3.03 0.49
N LEU A 36 -2.38 3.16 0.45
CA LEU A 36 -3.28 2.91 1.58
C LEU A 36 -3.97 1.56 1.38
N LEU A 37 -3.73 0.62 2.28
CA LEU A 37 -4.23 -0.75 2.20
C LEU A 37 -5.38 -0.96 3.17
N TYR A 38 -6.60 -0.97 2.64
CA TYR A 38 -7.84 -1.21 3.40
C TYR A 38 -8.27 -2.67 3.31
N GLY A 39 -8.82 -3.20 4.35
CA GLY A 39 -9.41 -4.54 4.36
C GLY A 39 -9.30 -5.26 5.69
N ASP A 40 -10.05 -6.32 5.82
CA ASP A 40 -10.10 -7.13 7.03
C ASP A 40 -8.77 -7.84 7.34
N LEU A 41 -8.65 -8.30 8.57
CA LEU A 41 -7.50 -9.07 9.02
C LEU A 41 -7.29 -10.32 8.13
N GLY A 42 -6.06 -10.54 7.71
CA GLY A 42 -5.69 -11.72 6.90
C GLY A 42 -6.10 -11.67 5.43
N VAL A 43 -6.67 -10.57 4.94
CA VAL A 43 -7.17 -10.47 3.55
C VAL A 43 -6.06 -10.34 2.50
N GLY A 44 -4.83 -10.02 2.90
CA GLY A 44 -3.67 -9.94 2.00
C GLY A 44 -2.94 -8.60 1.97
N LYS A 45 -3.21 -7.69 2.92
CA LYS A 45 -2.54 -6.39 3.01
C LYS A 45 -1.03 -6.54 3.20
N THR A 46 -0.61 -7.25 4.24
CA THR A 46 0.82 -7.47 4.53
C THR A 46 1.51 -8.26 3.43
N THR A 47 0.84 -9.25 2.85
CA THR A 47 1.36 -9.98 1.69
C THR A 47 1.63 -9.06 0.52
N SER A 48 0.73 -8.12 0.24
CA SER A 48 0.90 -7.13 -0.82
C SER A 48 2.05 -6.17 -0.53
N ALA A 49 2.16 -5.66 0.70
CA ALA A 49 3.27 -4.82 1.12
C ALA A 49 4.63 -5.53 0.94
N ARG A 50 4.72 -6.79 1.36
CA ARG A 50 5.91 -7.64 1.18
C ARG A 50 6.27 -7.81 -0.28
N LEU A 51 5.30 -8.12 -1.14
CA LEU A 51 5.53 -8.26 -2.57
C LEU A 51 6.04 -6.96 -3.20
N ILE A 52 5.48 -5.83 -2.83
CA ILE A 52 5.91 -4.50 -3.31
C ILE A 52 7.35 -4.25 -2.94
N ILE A 53 7.69 -4.38 -1.66
CA ILE A 53 9.04 -4.12 -1.14
C ILE A 53 10.07 -5.06 -1.77
N ASN A 54 9.81 -6.37 -1.78
CA ASN A 54 10.74 -7.35 -2.33
C ASN A 54 10.95 -7.19 -3.84
N LYS A 55 9.90 -6.87 -4.58
CA LYS A 55 10.02 -6.61 -6.03
C LYS A 55 10.78 -5.31 -6.31
N LEU A 56 10.63 -4.27 -5.50
CA LEU A 56 11.44 -3.05 -5.61
C LEU A 56 12.91 -3.33 -5.31
N GLN A 57 13.21 -4.11 -4.27
CA GLN A 57 14.56 -4.53 -3.95
C GLN A 57 15.18 -5.28 -5.14
N LYS A 58 14.46 -6.22 -5.73
CA LYS A 58 14.91 -6.96 -6.92
C LYS A 58 15.16 -6.04 -8.12
N LYS A 59 14.23 -5.12 -8.38
CA LYS A 59 14.33 -4.16 -9.48
C LYS A 59 15.54 -3.25 -9.34
N LYS A 60 15.87 -2.83 -8.13
CA LYS A 60 17.03 -1.99 -7.80
C LYS A 60 18.32 -2.78 -7.56
N LYS A 61 18.27 -4.11 -7.72
CA LYS A 61 19.43 -5.02 -7.54
C LYS A 61 20.08 -4.91 -6.16
N VAL A 62 19.28 -4.65 -5.14
CA VAL A 62 19.70 -4.71 -3.74
C VAL A 62 19.29 -6.04 -3.12
N LYS A 63 19.92 -6.39 -1.99
CA LYS A 63 19.63 -7.63 -1.27
C LYS A 63 18.14 -7.68 -0.87
N ILE A 64 17.47 -8.77 -1.19
CA ILE A 64 16.09 -9.01 -0.75
C ILE A 64 16.12 -9.34 0.73
N SER A 65 15.34 -8.58 1.50
CA SER A 65 15.19 -8.77 2.95
C SER A 65 13.88 -9.47 3.30
N GLU A 66 13.80 -10.00 4.51
CA GLU A 66 12.52 -10.34 5.10
C GLU A 66 11.70 -9.06 5.31
N VAL A 67 10.39 -9.17 5.08
CA VAL A 67 9.43 -8.08 5.30
C VAL A 67 8.36 -8.57 6.27
N PRO A 68 8.65 -8.54 7.59
CA PRO A 68 7.67 -8.91 8.59
C PRO A 68 6.55 -7.88 8.69
N SER A 69 5.40 -8.29 9.23
CA SER A 69 4.34 -7.35 9.58
C SER A 69 4.85 -6.39 10.68
N PRO A 70 4.69 -5.07 10.52
CA PRO A 70 5.08 -4.10 11.55
C PRO A 70 4.00 -3.91 12.63
N THR A 71 3.14 -4.89 12.87
CA THR A 71 2.02 -4.77 13.84
C THR A 71 2.52 -4.33 15.22
N PHE A 72 3.63 -4.89 15.70
CA PHE A 72 4.21 -4.53 17.02
C PHE A 72 5.11 -3.30 16.96
N ASN A 73 5.88 -3.14 15.89
CA ASN A 73 6.79 -2.01 15.70
C ASN A 73 6.08 -0.76 15.20
N ILE A 74 4.87 -0.91 14.67
CA ILE A 74 4.06 0.12 13.99
C ILE A 74 4.64 0.52 12.65
N VAL A 75 5.95 0.71 12.54
CA VAL A 75 6.64 1.03 11.29
C VAL A 75 7.92 0.23 11.14
N ASN A 76 8.15 -0.27 9.92
CA ASN A 76 9.43 -0.78 9.47
C ASN A 76 9.90 0.06 8.28
N GLU A 77 11.18 0.41 8.27
CA GLU A 77 11.81 1.22 7.23
C GLU A 77 12.73 0.37 6.35
N TYR A 78 12.69 0.62 5.05
CA TYR A 78 13.50 -0.08 4.05
C TYR A 78 14.20 0.94 3.17
N GLN A 79 15.53 1.00 3.27
CA GLN A 79 16.33 1.81 2.35
C GLN A 79 16.65 0.97 1.10
N ILE A 80 16.10 1.37 -0.04
CA ILE A 80 16.28 0.68 -1.32
C ILE A 80 16.97 1.65 -2.28
N SER A 81 18.29 1.54 -2.41
CA SER A 81 19.14 2.53 -3.08
C SER A 81 18.93 3.92 -2.46
N ASP A 82 18.51 4.89 -3.24
CA ASP A 82 18.21 6.26 -2.84
C ASP A 82 16.78 6.48 -2.34
N THR A 83 15.98 5.42 -2.28
CA THR A 83 14.55 5.50 -1.91
C THR A 83 14.30 4.90 -0.54
N LEU A 84 13.68 5.69 0.35
CA LEU A 84 13.18 5.22 1.63
C LEU A 84 11.72 4.76 1.50
N ILE A 85 11.42 3.56 1.95
CA ILE A 85 10.06 3.04 2.06
C ILE A 85 9.72 2.85 3.53
N CYS A 86 8.61 3.44 3.97
CA CYS A 86 8.08 3.25 5.32
C CYS A 86 6.80 2.41 5.24
N HIS A 87 6.83 1.24 5.86
CA HIS A 87 5.69 0.33 5.96
C HIS A 87 5.09 0.43 7.36
N TYR A 88 3.88 0.98 7.44
CA TYR A 88 3.11 1.15 8.66
C TYR A 88 2.00 0.10 8.77
N ASP A 89 1.76 -0.38 9.99
CA ASP A 89 0.58 -1.14 10.37
C ASP A 89 -0.05 -0.46 11.60
N LEU A 90 -1.21 0.14 11.41
CA LEU A 90 -1.86 0.97 12.42
C LEU A 90 -2.93 0.19 13.22
N PHE A 91 -3.00 -1.12 13.07
CA PHE A 91 -4.03 -1.96 13.71
C PHE A 91 -4.12 -1.75 15.23
N ARG A 92 -2.97 -1.62 15.89
CA ARG A 92 -2.90 -1.48 17.37
C ARG A 92 -3.19 -0.07 17.87
N LEU A 93 -3.23 0.92 17.00
CA LEU A 93 -3.52 2.30 17.39
C LEU A 93 -5.01 2.45 17.66
N ASN A 94 -5.36 2.96 18.84
CA ASN A 94 -6.75 3.12 19.27
C ASN A 94 -7.30 4.53 19.03
N LYS A 95 -6.40 5.52 18.98
CA LYS A 95 -6.76 6.93 18.82
C LYS A 95 -6.04 7.54 17.62
N LYS A 96 -6.75 8.36 16.86
CA LYS A 96 -6.15 9.11 15.74
C LYS A 96 -4.99 9.99 16.15
N ARG A 97 -5.00 10.52 17.37
CA ARG A 97 -3.92 11.30 17.96
C ARG A 97 -2.59 10.53 18.03
N GLU A 98 -2.64 9.21 18.21
CA GLU A 98 -1.44 8.38 18.24
C GLU A 98 -0.74 8.37 16.88
N CYS A 99 -1.49 8.47 15.79
CA CYS A 99 -0.94 8.54 14.43
C CYS A 99 -0.17 9.84 14.18
N GLU A 100 -0.59 10.95 14.78
CA GLU A 100 0.13 12.22 14.69
C GLU A 100 1.49 12.13 15.38
N ASN A 101 1.55 11.43 16.52
CA ASN A 101 2.77 11.27 17.31
C ASN A 101 3.85 10.42 16.62
N ILE A 102 3.49 9.56 15.67
CA ILE A 102 4.46 8.72 14.95
C ILE A 102 4.99 9.35 13.65
N GLY A 103 4.58 10.57 13.35
CA GLY A 103 5.14 11.35 12.25
C GLY A 103 4.82 10.83 10.84
N ILE A 104 3.69 10.15 10.64
CA ILE A 104 3.29 9.60 9.32
C ILE A 104 3.33 10.65 8.22
N ASN A 105 2.89 11.87 8.50
CA ASN A 105 2.78 12.94 7.53
C ASN A 105 4.07 13.79 7.38
N GLU A 106 5.11 13.46 8.14
CA GLU A 106 6.38 14.17 8.07
C GLU A 106 7.21 13.72 6.85
N ASN A 107 7.75 14.69 6.12
CA ASN A 107 8.61 14.43 4.94
C ASN A 107 8.01 13.44 3.93
N ILE A 108 6.71 13.46 3.78
CA ILE A 108 5.97 12.52 2.94
C ILE A 108 6.41 12.55 1.47
N ASP A 109 6.87 13.72 0.98
CA ASP A 109 7.32 13.89 -0.40
C ASP A 109 8.70 13.26 -0.68
N ASN A 110 9.41 12.84 0.36
CA ASN A 110 10.77 12.30 0.26
C ASN A 110 10.84 10.76 0.41
N LYS A 111 9.70 10.11 0.54
CA LYS A 111 9.63 8.66 0.78
C LYS A 111 8.41 8.04 0.11
N ILE A 112 8.39 6.72 0.05
CA ILE A 112 7.19 5.96 -0.33
C ILE A 112 6.57 5.44 0.96
N LEU A 113 5.28 5.66 1.14
CA LEU A 113 4.52 5.13 2.27
C LEU A 113 3.66 3.95 1.84
N ILE A 114 3.67 2.90 2.65
CA ILE A 114 2.72 1.78 2.57
C ILE A 114 2.05 1.70 3.93
N ILE A 115 0.75 1.92 4.00
CA ILE A 115 0.02 2.03 5.26
C ILE A 115 -1.13 1.01 5.29
N GLU A 116 -1.06 0.07 6.23
CA GLU A 116 -2.16 -0.84 6.56
C GLU A 116 -3.04 -0.21 7.66
N TRP A 117 -4.35 -0.44 7.59
CA TRP A 117 -5.34 0.16 8.48
C TRP A 117 -5.36 1.70 8.42
N PRO A 118 -5.41 2.28 7.20
CA PRO A 118 -5.30 3.73 7.02
C PRO A 118 -6.51 4.51 7.53
N GLU A 119 -7.62 3.86 7.86
CA GLU A 119 -8.77 4.48 8.54
C GLU A 119 -8.41 5.07 9.90
N LYS A 120 -7.26 4.72 10.45
CA LYS A 120 -6.75 5.25 11.72
C LYS A 120 -6.11 6.64 11.57
N ILE A 121 -5.72 7.08 10.39
CA ILE A 121 -5.12 8.40 10.19
C ILE A 121 -6.16 9.51 10.08
N ASN A 122 -5.81 10.69 10.63
CA ASN A 122 -6.70 11.85 10.61
C ASN A 122 -6.79 12.50 9.24
N LYS A 123 -5.61 12.68 8.61
CA LYS A 123 -5.48 13.37 7.33
C LYS A 123 -4.80 12.43 6.34
N GLN A 124 -5.53 12.09 5.30
CA GLN A 124 -5.00 11.25 4.23
C GLN A 124 -4.05 12.06 3.34
N PRO A 125 -2.92 11.45 2.90
CA PRO A 125 -2.01 12.07 1.95
C PRO A 125 -2.71 12.46 0.64
N LYS A 126 -2.33 13.60 0.09
CA LYS A 126 -2.90 14.12 -1.15
C LYS A 126 -2.62 13.19 -2.35
N ASN A 127 -1.38 12.70 -2.46
CA ASN A 127 -0.94 11.83 -3.54
C ASN A 127 -0.95 10.37 -3.05
N ARG A 128 -2.07 9.70 -3.26
CA ARG A 128 -2.27 8.35 -2.75
C ARG A 128 -2.99 7.44 -3.72
N LEU A 129 -2.69 6.17 -3.62
CA LEU A 129 -3.44 5.07 -4.21
C LEU A 129 -4.07 4.27 -3.07
N GLU A 130 -5.38 4.18 -3.06
CA GLU A 130 -6.15 3.39 -2.11
C GLU A 130 -6.41 2.01 -2.70
N LEU A 131 -6.07 0.97 -1.93
CA LEU A 131 -6.25 -0.44 -2.31
C LEU A 131 -7.24 -1.08 -1.34
N TYR A 132 -8.37 -1.49 -1.85
CA TYR A 132 -9.47 -2.08 -1.08
C TYR A 132 -9.50 -3.59 -1.29
N PHE A 133 -9.08 -4.33 -0.27
CA PHE A 133 -9.10 -5.80 -0.25
C PHE A 133 -10.39 -6.29 0.39
N LYS A 134 -11.08 -7.21 -0.25
CA LYS A 134 -12.33 -7.79 0.27
C LYS A 134 -12.34 -9.31 0.12
N TYR A 135 -12.85 -9.98 1.14
CA TYR A 135 -13.27 -11.36 1.03
C TYR A 135 -14.59 -11.46 0.25
N LYS A 136 -14.72 -12.49 -0.54
CA LYS A 136 -15.94 -12.85 -1.26
C LYS A 136 -16.26 -14.34 -1.08
N ASN A 137 -17.51 -14.73 -1.38
CA ASN A 137 -17.94 -16.13 -1.37
C ASN A 137 -17.59 -16.84 -0.05
N ASN A 138 -18.00 -16.28 1.10
CA ASN A 138 -17.73 -16.84 2.43
C ASN A 138 -16.22 -17.09 2.65
N PHE A 139 -15.37 -16.10 2.38
CA PHE A 139 -13.92 -16.16 2.55
C PHE A 139 -13.17 -17.10 1.59
N THR A 140 -13.84 -17.68 0.60
CA THR A 140 -13.22 -18.59 -0.36
C THR A 140 -12.48 -17.87 -1.49
N SER A 141 -12.82 -16.60 -1.74
CA SER A 141 -12.18 -15.76 -2.76
C SER A 141 -11.90 -14.36 -2.23
N ARG A 142 -11.07 -13.62 -2.97
CA ARG A 142 -10.66 -12.26 -2.61
C ARG A 142 -10.70 -11.35 -3.83
N SER A 143 -11.06 -10.11 -3.61
CA SER A 143 -11.02 -9.07 -4.63
C SER A 143 -10.21 -7.86 -4.18
N LEU A 144 -9.68 -7.14 -5.15
CA LEU A 144 -8.99 -5.88 -4.99
C LEU A 144 -9.64 -4.84 -5.88
N SER A 145 -9.99 -3.70 -5.33
CA SER A 145 -10.34 -2.49 -6.08
C SER A 145 -9.43 -1.34 -5.69
N THR A 146 -9.25 -0.37 -6.56
CA THR A 146 -8.34 0.75 -6.34
C THR A 146 -9.04 2.08 -6.60
N GLU A 147 -8.63 3.11 -5.87
CA GLU A 147 -8.99 4.50 -6.13
C GLU A 147 -7.73 5.35 -6.05
N SER A 148 -7.56 6.28 -6.97
CA SER A 148 -6.34 7.08 -7.08
C SER A 148 -6.63 8.58 -6.91
N PHE A 149 -5.70 9.27 -6.25
CA PHE A 149 -5.83 10.69 -5.91
C PHE A 149 -4.53 11.44 -6.18
N GLY A 150 -4.66 12.71 -6.57
CA GLY A 150 -3.52 13.58 -6.84
C GLY A 150 -2.66 13.04 -7.99
N ARG A 151 -1.34 13.02 -7.81
CA ARG A 151 -0.40 12.45 -8.79
C ARG A 151 -0.60 10.96 -9.04
N CYS A 152 -1.21 10.25 -8.10
CA CYS A 152 -1.44 8.80 -8.23
C CYS A 152 -2.51 8.42 -9.25
N LYS A 153 -3.13 9.37 -9.92
CA LYS A 153 -4.00 9.11 -11.08
C LYS A 153 -3.30 8.36 -12.21
N LYS A 154 -1.97 8.41 -12.28
CA LYS A 154 -1.17 7.58 -13.19
C LYS A 154 -1.44 6.07 -13.04
N TYR A 155 -1.93 5.62 -11.87
CA TYR A 155 -2.29 4.22 -11.62
C TYR A 155 -3.63 3.80 -12.24
N GLU A 156 -4.36 4.70 -12.90
CA GLU A 156 -5.60 4.38 -13.63
C GLU A 156 -5.39 3.33 -14.73
N ILE A 157 -4.15 3.14 -15.18
CA ILE A 157 -3.80 2.08 -16.13
C ILE A 157 -4.09 0.68 -15.58
N LEU A 158 -4.11 0.51 -14.26
CA LEU A 158 -4.53 -0.74 -13.62
C LEU A 158 -6.00 -1.09 -13.91
N GLU A 159 -6.79 -0.10 -14.33
CA GLU A 159 -8.24 -0.21 -14.52
C GLU A 159 -8.65 -0.71 -15.92
N LYS A 160 -7.74 -0.69 -16.89
CA LYS A 160 -8.06 -0.87 -18.32
C LYS A 160 -7.83 -2.27 -18.89
N LYS A 161 -7.69 -3.29 -18.03
CA LYS A 161 -7.47 -4.67 -18.53
C LYS A 161 -8.42 -5.67 -17.90
#